data_92cd693b5f042bc13a8b938973e4a51f
#
_entry.id   92cd693b5f042bc13a8b938973e4a51f
#
_cell.length_a   1.000
_cell.length_b   1.000
_cell.length_c   1.000
_cell.angle_alpha   90.00
_cell.angle_beta   90.00
_cell.angle_gamma   90.00
#
_symmetry.space_group_name_H-M   'P 1'
#
loop_
_entity.id
_entity.type
_entity.pdbx_description
1 polymer ?
#
loop_
_entity_poly.entity_id
_entity_poly.type
_entity_poly.pdbx_seq_one_letter_code
_entity_poly.pdbx_strand_id
1 'polypeptide(L)'
;MKKLRVIVCGSTFGQYYIRALQTVPDEFEVVGLLANGSNRSKLCADFYHVPLYTQIEDIPEVDIACVVIRSRAVGGSGTDIAEYFLNKKVHVIQEQPIHPKDMEVCYRAAKK
;
A
#
# COMPACT_ATOMS: atom_id res chain seq x y z
N MET A 1 -9.32 4.28 21.81
CA MET A 1 -8.04 4.20 21.06
C MET A 1 -8.21 4.66 19.63
N LYS A 2 -7.24 5.38 19.14
CA LYS A 2 -7.28 5.86 17.76
C LYS A 2 -6.97 4.69 16.81
N LYS A 3 -7.78 4.55 15.76
CA LYS A 3 -7.53 3.53 14.74
C LYS A 3 -6.30 3.89 13.92
N LEU A 4 -5.54 2.87 13.50
CA LEU A 4 -4.47 3.05 12.56
C LEU A 4 -5.04 3.14 11.14
N ARG A 5 -4.63 4.15 10.40
CA ARG A 5 -5.10 4.39 9.04
C ARG A 5 -4.18 3.69 8.05
N VAL A 6 -4.78 2.88 7.18
CA VAL A 6 -4.03 2.01 6.27
C VAL A 6 -4.42 2.27 4.83
N ILE A 7 -3.42 2.43 3.96
CA ILE A 7 -3.61 2.43 2.51
C ILE A 7 -3.11 1.09 1.98
N VAL A 8 -3.87 0.46 1.09
CA VAL A 8 -3.46 -0.78 0.43
C VAL A 8 -3.11 -0.44 -1.02
N CYS A 9 -1.93 -0.85 -1.46
CA CYS A 9 -1.44 -0.57 -2.80
C CYS A 9 -1.41 -1.87 -3.60
N GLY A 10 -2.16 -1.93 -4.70
CA GLY A 10 -2.26 -3.11 -5.54
C GLY A 10 -3.57 -3.85 -5.33
N SER A 11 -4.29 -4.16 -6.42
CA SER A 11 -5.62 -4.74 -6.36
C SER A 11 -5.65 -6.27 -6.49
N THR A 12 -4.59 -6.90 -7.00
CA THR A 12 -4.58 -8.34 -7.22
C THR A 12 -4.53 -9.11 -5.91
N PHE A 13 -3.43 -9.00 -5.16
CA PHE A 13 -3.31 -9.62 -3.85
C PHE A 13 -3.67 -8.67 -2.72
N GLY A 14 -3.68 -7.37 -2.98
CA GLY A 14 -4.05 -6.37 -2.00
C GLY A 14 -5.46 -6.55 -1.46
N GLN A 15 -6.36 -7.14 -2.27
CA GLN A 15 -7.71 -7.43 -1.82
C GLN A 15 -7.75 -8.32 -0.57
N TYR A 16 -6.80 -9.21 -0.41
CA TYR A 16 -6.72 -10.07 0.77
C TYR A 16 -6.32 -9.27 2.01
N TYR A 17 -5.48 -8.27 1.84
CA TYR A 17 -5.11 -7.36 2.93
C TYR A 17 -6.28 -6.51 3.35
N ILE A 18 -7.04 -5.97 2.38
CA ILE A 18 -8.24 -5.18 2.68
C ILE A 18 -9.22 -6.03 3.48
N ARG A 19 -9.47 -7.24 3.00
CA ARG A 19 -10.40 -8.16 3.65
C ARG A 19 -9.97 -8.46 5.09
N ALA A 20 -8.69 -8.79 5.28
CA ALA A 20 -8.16 -9.09 6.60
C ALA A 20 -8.27 -7.89 7.55
N LEU A 21 -7.92 -6.70 7.08
CA LEU A 21 -7.98 -5.49 7.91
C LEU A 21 -9.41 -5.12 8.28
N GLN A 22 -10.37 -5.38 7.39
CA GLN A 22 -11.78 -5.09 7.66
C GLN A 22 -12.41 -6.07 8.66
N THR A 23 -11.74 -7.16 9.01
CA THR A 23 -12.20 -8.03 10.09
C THR A 23 -11.90 -7.48 11.48
N VAL A 24 -11.05 -6.47 11.57
CA VAL A 24 -10.69 -5.81 12.84
C VAL A 24 -10.92 -4.30 12.73
N PRO A 25 -12.19 -3.87 12.51
CA PRO A 25 -12.48 -2.47 12.24
C PRO A 25 -12.24 -1.54 13.44
N ASP A 26 -12.12 -2.09 14.64
CA ASP A 26 -11.84 -1.29 15.82
C ASP A 26 -10.37 -0.89 15.91
N GLU A 27 -9.49 -1.59 15.21
CA GLU A 27 -8.04 -1.35 15.25
C GLU A 27 -7.53 -0.66 13.99
N PHE A 28 -8.12 -0.96 12.83
CA PHE A 28 -7.64 -0.46 11.55
C PHE A 28 -8.77 0.16 10.73
N GLU A 29 -8.44 1.24 10.04
CA GLU A 29 -9.31 1.84 9.05
C GLU A 29 -8.61 1.79 7.71
N VAL A 30 -9.18 1.07 6.73
CA VAL A 30 -8.66 1.06 5.37
C VAL A 30 -9.14 2.32 4.68
N VAL A 31 -8.25 3.27 4.46
CA VAL A 31 -8.63 4.59 3.91
C VAL A 31 -8.74 4.57 2.40
N GLY A 32 -8.22 3.55 1.74
CA GLY A 32 -8.34 3.47 0.29
C GLY A 32 -7.48 2.39 -0.33
N LEU A 33 -7.60 2.28 -1.63
CA LEU A 33 -6.80 1.39 -2.49
C LEU A 33 -6.06 2.24 -3.50
N LEU A 34 -4.74 2.10 -3.58
CA LEU A 34 -3.94 2.72 -4.62
C LEU A 34 -3.69 1.69 -5.71
N ALA A 35 -4.14 1.97 -6.92
CA ALA A 35 -3.99 1.05 -8.05
C ALA A 35 -3.98 1.85 -9.37
N ASN A 36 -3.86 1.13 -10.49
CA ASN A 36 -3.71 1.77 -11.80
C ASN A 36 -5.01 2.25 -12.45
N GLY A 37 -6.16 2.03 -11.81
CA GLY A 37 -7.45 2.46 -12.36
C GLY A 37 -8.06 1.48 -13.36
N SER A 38 -7.56 0.25 -13.44
CA SER A 38 -8.14 -0.80 -14.28
C SER A 38 -9.54 -1.18 -13.80
N ASN A 39 -10.29 -1.89 -14.67
CA ASN A 39 -11.60 -2.39 -14.26
C ASN A 39 -11.52 -3.28 -13.02
N ARG A 40 -10.45 -4.08 -12.90
CA ARG A 40 -10.21 -4.90 -11.72
C ARG A 40 -10.06 -4.05 -10.46
N SER A 41 -9.28 -2.97 -10.53
CA SER A 41 -9.09 -2.11 -9.36
C SER A 41 -10.36 -1.38 -8.97
N LYS A 42 -11.15 -0.93 -9.95
CA LYS A 42 -12.45 -0.30 -9.68
C LYS A 42 -13.43 -1.25 -9.03
N LEU A 43 -13.51 -2.49 -9.52
CA LEU A 43 -14.38 -3.52 -8.95
C LEU A 43 -13.93 -3.88 -7.53
N CYS A 44 -12.63 -3.97 -7.29
CA CYS A 44 -12.08 -4.26 -5.97
C CYS A 44 -12.45 -3.17 -4.97
N ALA A 45 -12.25 -1.91 -5.34
CA ALA A 45 -12.59 -0.78 -4.47
C ALA A 45 -14.09 -0.73 -4.17
N ASP A 46 -14.92 -0.96 -5.18
CA ASP A 46 -16.38 -0.99 -5.00
C ASP A 46 -16.82 -2.13 -4.10
N PHE A 47 -16.23 -3.31 -4.29
CA PHE A 47 -16.59 -4.49 -3.50
C PHE A 47 -16.31 -4.29 -2.01
N TYR A 48 -15.19 -3.66 -1.68
CA TYR A 48 -14.78 -3.45 -0.29
C TYR A 48 -15.23 -2.08 0.24
N HIS A 49 -15.93 -1.28 -0.57
CA HIS A 49 -16.42 0.04 -0.18
C HIS A 49 -15.31 0.99 0.29
N VAL A 50 -14.21 1.00 -0.46
CA VAL A 50 -13.09 1.91 -0.18
C VAL A 50 -12.83 2.81 -1.38
N PRO A 51 -12.32 4.04 -1.16
CA PRO A 51 -11.96 4.92 -2.28
C PRO A 51 -10.83 4.33 -3.11
N LEU A 52 -10.86 4.60 -4.41
CA LEU A 52 -9.77 4.22 -5.31
C LEU A 52 -8.92 5.45 -5.62
N TYR A 53 -7.63 5.34 -5.36
CA TYR A 53 -6.66 6.37 -5.73
C TYR A 53 -5.78 5.85 -6.87
N THR A 54 -5.56 6.67 -7.87
CA THR A 54 -4.67 6.33 -8.99
C THR A 54 -3.38 7.16 -8.96
N GLN A 55 -3.35 8.19 -8.13
CA GLN A 55 -2.19 9.06 -7.94
C GLN A 55 -1.78 9.01 -6.47
N ILE A 56 -0.51 8.74 -6.22
CA ILE A 56 0.00 8.61 -4.86
C ILE A 56 -0.14 9.93 -4.07
N GLU A 57 -0.08 11.07 -4.76
CA GLU A 57 -0.17 12.38 -4.13
C GLU A 57 -1.57 12.69 -3.58
N ASP A 58 -2.59 11.97 -4.05
CA ASP A 58 -3.97 12.19 -3.63
C ASP A 58 -4.34 11.43 -2.36
N ILE A 59 -3.45 10.55 -1.89
CA ILE A 59 -3.71 9.71 -0.72
C ILE A 59 -3.66 10.57 0.54
N PRO A 60 -4.67 10.44 1.43
CA PRO A 60 -4.64 11.17 2.70
C PRO A 60 -3.52 10.66 3.60
N GLU A 61 -3.29 11.37 4.69
CA GLU A 61 -2.29 10.97 5.68
C GLU A 61 -2.64 9.60 6.25
N VAL A 62 -1.66 8.68 6.27
CA VAL A 62 -1.86 7.31 6.74
C VAL A 62 -0.74 6.92 7.71
N ASP A 63 -1.01 5.88 8.50
CA ASP A 63 -0.03 5.33 9.44
C ASP A 63 0.73 4.15 8.86
N ILE A 64 0.06 3.36 8.02
CA ILE A 64 0.61 2.14 7.45
C ILE A 64 0.28 2.07 5.97
N ALA A 65 1.25 1.65 5.15
CA ALA A 65 1.05 1.35 3.74
C ALA A 65 1.37 -0.14 3.51
N CYS A 66 0.38 -0.89 3.00
CA CYS A 66 0.57 -2.27 2.58
C CYS A 66 0.86 -2.27 1.09
N VAL A 67 2.11 -2.44 0.71
CA VAL A 67 2.53 -2.38 -0.69
C VAL A 67 2.55 -3.80 -1.25
N VAL A 68 1.51 -4.15 -2.00
CA VAL A 68 1.27 -5.49 -2.52
C VAL A 68 1.40 -5.49 -4.04
N ILE A 69 2.30 -4.67 -4.54
CA ILE A 69 2.64 -4.56 -5.96
C ILE A 69 3.97 -5.27 -6.17
N ARG A 70 3.98 -6.23 -7.07
CA ARG A 70 5.17 -7.04 -7.33
C ARG A 70 6.28 -6.18 -7.94
N SER A 71 7.48 -6.28 -7.38
CA SER A 71 8.67 -5.69 -8.00
C SER A 71 9.13 -6.60 -9.13
N ARG A 72 9.21 -6.08 -10.37
CA ARG A 72 9.62 -6.87 -11.53
C ARG A 72 11.11 -6.71 -11.85
N ALA A 73 11.65 -5.56 -11.49
CA ALA A 73 13.02 -5.20 -11.76
C ALA A 73 13.51 -4.23 -10.69
N VAL A 74 14.79 -3.91 -10.70
CA VAL A 74 15.35 -2.90 -9.80
C VAL A 74 14.60 -1.59 -10.01
N GLY A 75 14.08 -1.02 -8.94
CA GLY A 75 13.30 0.22 -9.01
C GLY A 75 11.89 0.05 -9.53
N GLY A 76 11.32 -1.17 -9.47
CA GLY A 76 9.93 -1.42 -9.89
C GLY A 76 8.92 -0.64 -9.08
N SER A 77 7.66 -0.56 -9.58
CA SER A 77 6.61 0.30 -9.00
C SER A 77 6.39 0.07 -7.51
N GLY A 78 6.45 -1.18 -7.06
CA GLY A 78 6.27 -1.49 -5.64
C GLY A 78 7.34 -0.87 -4.77
N THR A 79 8.59 -0.91 -5.22
CA THR A 79 9.72 -0.31 -4.50
C THR A 79 9.62 1.20 -4.46
N ASP A 80 9.23 1.83 -5.59
CA ASP A 80 9.07 3.28 -5.66
C ASP A 80 7.99 3.77 -4.68
N ILE A 81 6.88 3.05 -4.59
CA ILE A 81 5.79 3.36 -3.68
C ILE A 81 6.24 3.18 -2.23
N ALA A 82 6.94 2.09 -1.93
CA ALA A 82 7.45 1.83 -0.58
C ALA A 82 8.40 2.95 -0.15
N GLU A 83 9.31 3.36 -1.03
CA GLU A 83 10.24 4.44 -0.75
C GLU A 83 9.51 5.75 -0.45
N TYR A 84 8.49 6.07 -1.23
CA TYR A 84 7.68 7.27 -1.03
C TYR A 84 7.10 7.31 0.39
N PHE A 85 6.50 6.21 0.83
CA PHE A 85 5.89 6.16 2.17
C PHE A 85 6.93 6.15 3.28
N LEU A 86 8.05 5.43 3.10
CA LEU A 86 9.11 5.42 4.09
C LEU A 86 9.72 6.81 4.29
N ASN A 87 9.85 7.58 3.21
CA ASN A 87 10.33 8.95 3.28
C ASN A 87 9.37 9.86 4.04
N LYS A 88 8.09 9.51 4.13
CA LYS A 88 7.09 10.22 4.91
C LYS A 88 6.94 9.64 6.31
N LYS A 89 7.81 8.72 6.71
CA LYS A 89 7.79 8.06 8.02
C LYS A 89 6.52 7.23 8.25
N VAL A 90 5.95 6.69 7.16
CA VAL A 90 4.83 5.75 7.21
C VAL A 90 5.40 4.35 7.34
N HIS A 91 4.80 3.54 8.20
CA HIS A 91 5.20 2.12 8.31
C HIS A 91 4.78 1.39 7.04
N VAL A 92 5.70 0.60 6.46
CA VAL A 92 5.45 -0.10 5.20
C VAL A 92 5.54 -1.60 5.40
N ILE A 93 4.50 -2.29 4.91
CA ILE A 93 4.49 -3.75 4.78
C ILE A 93 4.55 -4.03 3.29
N GLN A 94 5.61 -4.70 2.84
CA GLN A 94 5.81 -4.97 1.42
C GLN A 94 5.85 -6.47 1.16
N GLU A 95 5.16 -6.90 0.09
CA GLU A 95 5.09 -8.30 -0.28
C GLU A 95 6.43 -8.84 -0.81
N GLN A 96 6.71 -10.09 -0.51
CA GLN A 96 7.87 -10.82 -1.02
C GLN A 96 7.52 -11.47 -2.38
N PRO A 97 8.50 -11.73 -3.28
CA PRO A 97 9.93 -11.45 -3.11
C PRO A 97 10.31 -10.02 -3.50
N ILE A 98 11.37 -9.51 -2.88
CA ILE A 98 11.91 -8.18 -3.19
C ILE A 98 13.32 -8.36 -3.74
N HIS A 99 13.66 -7.65 -4.81
CA HIS A 99 15.01 -7.65 -5.35
C HIS A 99 15.98 -7.04 -4.31
N PRO A 100 17.20 -7.60 -4.11
CA PRO A 100 18.12 -7.09 -3.10
C PRO A 100 18.45 -5.60 -3.21
N LYS A 101 18.57 -5.06 -4.42
CA LYS A 101 18.81 -3.63 -4.60
C LYS A 101 17.60 -2.78 -4.19
N ASP A 102 16.41 -3.31 -4.38
CA ASP A 102 15.18 -2.64 -3.93
C ASP A 102 15.12 -2.61 -2.41
N MET A 103 15.55 -3.68 -1.75
CA MET A 103 15.64 -3.71 -0.29
C MET A 103 16.60 -2.65 0.23
N GLU A 104 17.72 -2.43 -0.46
CA GLU A 104 18.68 -1.41 -0.07
C GLU A 104 18.06 0.00 -0.16
N VAL A 105 17.34 0.28 -1.23
CA VAL A 105 16.65 1.57 -1.41
C VAL A 105 15.67 1.80 -0.27
N CYS A 106 14.85 0.82 0.05
CA CYS A 106 13.87 0.93 1.14
C CYS A 106 14.55 1.09 2.49
N TYR A 107 15.63 0.38 2.72
CA TYR A 107 16.38 0.47 3.97
C TYR A 107 16.94 1.88 4.17
N ARG A 108 17.49 2.49 3.13
CA ARG A 108 17.99 3.85 3.20
C ARG A 108 16.89 4.86 3.49
N ALA A 109 15.74 4.68 2.85
CA ALA A 109 14.59 5.55 3.09
C ALA A 109 14.09 5.44 4.53
N ALA A 110 14.06 4.23 5.08
CA ALA A 110 13.60 3.99 6.44
C ALA A 110 14.51 4.62 7.50
N LYS A 111 15.78 4.87 7.17
CA LYS A 111 16.74 5.47 8.10
C LYS A 111 16.62 6.99 8.24
N LYS A 112 15.88 7.62 7.37
CA LYS A 112 15.72 9.09 7.41
C LYS A 112 14.86 9.59 8.60
#